data_08510ddedb8974c09283c929d0d8793a
#
_entry.id   08510ddedb8974c09283c929d0d8793a
#
_cell.length_a   1.000
_cell.length_b   1.000
_cell.length_c   1.000
_cell.angle_alpha   90.00
_cell.angle_beta   90.00
_cell.angle_gamma   90.00
#
_symmetry.space_group_name_H-M   'P 1'
#
loop_
_entity.id
_entity.type
_entity.pdbx_description
1 polymer ?
#
loop_
_entity_poly.entity_id
_entity_poly.type
_entity_poly.pdbx_seq_one_letter_code
_entity_poly.pdbx_strand_id
1 'polypeptide(L)'
;MKKISVLLPICAALALSGCFMSQKSQIVRREVPYNAQNQARLRIYGQYGRDVVRMIPNSTCEQWAEKQGRRHTRFTGGPPRRIRNLSVGMPATQRSNTVNADTGVVFRESYKEFVVPAGKALVLDGAFSTETTSQVNRCRTAASLTPQPGKDYEVQYSRSGEGCDVAVVEILPQAEGDLHPTGPAPIQYCPMPATSY
;
A
#
# COMPACT_ATOMS: atom_id res chain seq x y z
N MET A 1 49.31 48.00 -3.29
CA MET A 1 48.55 47.33 -4.35
C MET A 1 48.13 45.95 -3.81
N LYS A 2 46.93 45.87 -3.22
CA LYS A 2 46.36 44.59 -2.69
C LYS A 2 45.25 44.17 -3.60
N LYS A 3 45.48 43.11 -4.39
CA LYS A 3 44.40 42.38 -5.12
C LYS A 3 43.95 41.27 -4.20
N ILE A 4 42.85 41.47 -3.46
CA ILE A 4 42.22 40.50 -2.62
C ILE A 4 41.22 39.70 -3.48
N SER A 5 41.46 38.41 -3.55
CA SER A 5 40.70 37.41 -4.23
C SER A 5 39.26 37.35 -3.73
N VAL A 6 38.32 37.75 -4.57
CA VAL A 6 36.85 37.65 -4.34
C VAL A 6 36.28 36.30 -4.85
N LEU A 7 37.12 35.37 -5.24
CA LEU A 7 36.70 34.12 -5.92
C LEU A 7 36.33 32.94 -4.98
N LEU A 8 36.57 33.05 -3.68
CA LEU A 8 36.35 31.93 -2.75
C LEU A 8 34.90 31.70 -2.28
N PRO A 9 33.98 32.69 -2.21
CA PRO A 9 32.60 32.39 -1.72
C PRO A 9 31.67 31.80 -2.75
N ILE A 10 31.97 31.85 -4.05
CA ILE A 10 31.06 31.35 -5.10
C ILE A 10 31.08 29.82 -5.20
N CYS A 11 32.20 29.17 -4.94
CA CYS A 11 32.28 27.69 -4.98
C CYS A 11 31.61 27.01 -3.80
N ALA A 12 31.47 27.68 -2.65
CA ALA A 12 30.79 27.09 -1.48
C ALA A 12 29.27 27.11 -1.60
N ALA A 13 28.70 28.03 -2.37
CA ALA A 13 27.23 28.09 -2.58
C ALA A 13 26.70 27.00 -3.55
N LEU A 14 27.54 26.49 -4.44
CA LEU A 14 27.17 25.43 -5.39
C LEU A 14 27.21 24.03 -4.79
N ALA A 15 27.83 23.82 -3.65
CA ALA A 15 27.91 22.53 -2.97
C ALA A 15 26.67 22.20 -2.11
N LEU A 16 25.80 23.16 -1.84
CA LEU A 16 24.59 22.98 -1.01
C LEU A 16 23.31 22.65 -1.79
N SER A 17 23.33 22.71 -3.11
CA SER A 17 22.17 22.44 -3.96
C SER A 17 22.02 20.97 -4.39
N GLY A 18 22.79 20.04 -3.86
CA GLY A 18 22.96 18.70 -4.40
C GLY A 18 22.39 17.51 -3.62
N CYS A 19 21.36 17.63 -2.81
CA CYS A 19 20.91 16.47 -2.03
C CYS A 19 19.39 16.21 -1.95
N PHE A 20 18.64 16.56 -2.98
CA PHE A 20 17.34 15.91 -3.21
C PHE A 20 17.50 14.80 -4.25
N MET A 21 18.29 13.79 -3.92
CA MET A 21 18.37 12.61 -4.78
C MET A 21 17.09 11.82 -4.66
N SER A 22 16.33 11.82 -5.73
CA SER A 22 15.24 10.89 -5.99
C SER A 22 15.79 9.47 -5.85
N GLN A 23 15.35 8.73 -4.84
CA GLN A 23 15.76 7.35 -4.61
C GLN A 23 14.65 6.39 -5.02
N LYS A 24 15.00 5.34 -5.77
CA LYS A 24 14.08 4.23 -6.05
C LYS A 24 13.57 3.60 -4.75
N SER A 25 12.37 3.04 -4.78
CA SER A 25 11.82 2.26 -3.68
C SER A 25 12.74 1.10 -3.33
N GLN A 26 13.03 0.95 -2.06
CA GLN A 26 13.81 -0.20 -1.60
C GLN A 26 12.87 -1.39 -1.42
N ILE A 27 13.19 -2.53 -2.05
CA ILE A 27 12.48 -3.79 -1.83
C ILE A 27 13.20 -4.54 -0.71
N VAL A 28 12.48 -4.78 0.38
CA VAL A 28 12.95 -5.61 1.50
C VAL A 28 12.28 -6.97 1.40
N ARG A 29 13.06 -7.99 1.14
CA ARG A 29 12.57 -9.38 1.12
C ARG A 29 12.49 -9.92 2.54
N ARG A 30 11.41 -10.62 2.83
CA ARG A 30 11.19 -11.36 4.06
C ARG A 30 11.03 -12.83 3.72
N GLU A 31 11.79 -13.66 4.36
CA GLU A 31 11.58 -15.11 4.31
C GLU A 31 10.43 -15.46 5.25
N VAL A 32 9.30 -15.82 4.66
CA VAL A 32 8.10 -16.26 5.38
C VAL A 32 7.75 -17.63 4.82
N PRO A 33 7.60 -18.67 5.66
CA PRO A 33 7.14 -19.96 5.19
C PRO A 33 5.80 -19.83 4.46
N TYR A 34 5.70 -20.42 3.28
CA TYR A 34 4.50 -20.40 2.45
C TYR A 34 4.16 -21.79 1.97
N ASN A 35 2.94 -22.22 2.26
CA ASN A 35 2.38 -23.47 1.76
C ASN A 35 1.14 -23.20 0.91
N ALA A 36 1.27 -23.38 -0.40
CA ALA A 36 0.20 -23.12 -1.35
C ALA A 36 -1.06 -24.02 -1.18
N GLN A 37 -0.96 -25.13 -0.44
CA GLN A 37 -2.12 -26.01 -0.21
C GLN A 37 -3.13 -25.43 0.79
N ASN A 38 -2.70 -24.55 1.70
CA ASN A 38 -3.53 -24.01 2.78
C ASN A 38 -3.35 -22.52 3.05
N GLN A 39 -2.53 -21.84 2.23
CA GLN A 39 -2.25 -20.42 2.35
C GLN A 39 -2.41 -19.71 1.00
N ALA A 40 -2.62 -18.42 1.08
CA ALA A 40 -2.61 -17.47 -0.02
C ALA A 40 -1.67 -16.31 0.30
N ARG A 41 -1.37 -15.47 -0.69
CA ARG A 41 -0.57 -14.27 -0.47
C ARG A 41 -1.34 -13.03 -0.91
N LEU A 42 -1.17 -11.94 -0.17
CA LEU A 42 -1.77 -10.64 -0.47
C LEU A 42 -0.70 -9.57 -0.58
N ARG A 43 -0.72 -8.79 -1.64
CA ARG A 43 0.03 -7.55 -1.81
C ARG A 43 -0.92 -6.37 -1.62
N ILE A 44 -0.73 -5.61 -0.54
CA ILE A 44 -1.56 -4.47 -0.21
C ILE A 44 -0.81 -3.19 -0.50
N TYR A 45 -1.36 -2.38 -1.39
CA TYR A 45 -0.84 -1.08 -1.75
C TYR A 45 -1.34 0.00 -0.80
N GLY A 46 -0.52 1.00 -0.53
CA GLY A 46 -0.87 2.14 0.28
C GLY A 46 -0.01 3.35 -0.02
N GLN A 47 -0.60 4.52 0.10
CA GLN A 47 0.11 5.78 -0.05
C GLN A 47 0.44 6.36 1.33
N TYR A 48 1.70 6.73 1.52
CA TYR A 48 2.15 7.27 2.80
C TYR A 48 1.33 8.50 3.22
N GLY A 49 0.86 8.49 4.46
CA GLY A 49 0.29 9.64 5.15
C GLY A 49 -1.16 9.98 4.84
N ARG A 50 -1.80 9.34 3.85
CA ARG A 50 -3.18 9.68 3.46
C ARG A 50 -4.12 8.49 3.40
N ASP A 51 -3.74 7.45 2.66
CA ASP A 51 -4.60 6.30 2.42
C ASP A 51 -4.12 5.12 3.26
N VAL A 52 -5.02 4.54 4.02
CA VAL A 52 -4.72 3.40 4.89
C VAL A 52 -5.61 2.24 4.49
N VAL A 53 -5.01 1.12 4.10
CA VAL A 53 -5.71 -0.17 4.02
C VAL A 53 -5.26 -1.02 5.20
N ARG A 54 -6.22 -1.54 5.95
CA ARG A 54 -6.01 -2.43 7.09
C ARG A 54 -6.53 -3.80 6.73
N MET A 55 -5.74 -4.81 6.97
CA MET A 55 -6.17 -6.19 6.87
C MET A 55 -6.55 -6.69 8.26
N ILE A 56 -7.77 -7.21 8.39
CA ILE A 56 -8.29 -7.83 9.62
C ILE A 56 -8.46 -9.32 9.33
N PRO A 57 -7.50 -10.15 9.73
CA PRO A 57 -7.55 -11.58 9.45
C PRO A 57 -8.62 -12.30 10.27
N ASN A 58 -9.13 -13.42 9.75
CA ASN A 58 -10.12 -14.27 10.39
C ASN A 58 -11.36 -13.47 10.87
N SER A 59 -11.87 -12.60 10.02
CA SER A 59 -13.01 -11.73 10.35
C SER A 59 -13.99 -11.67 9.19
N THR A 60 -15.30 -11.75 9.50
CA THR A 60 -16.37 -11.43 8.59
C THR A 60 -16.75 -9.96 8.65
N CYS A 61 -17.60 -9.50 7.73
CA CYS A 61 -18.09 -8.11 7.77
C CYS A 61 -18.81 -7.78 9.09
N GLU A 62 -19.60 -8.70 9.62
CA GLU A 62 -20.35 -8.53 10.87
C GLU A 62 -19.38 -8.40 12.05
N GLN A 63 -18.42 -9.33 12.16
CA GLN A 63 -17.41 -9.29 13.22
C GLN A 63 -16.52 -8.03 13.16
N TRP A 64 -16.24 -7.57 11.94
CA TRP A 64 -15.51 -6.32 11.74
C TRP A 64 -16.36 -5.12 12.19
N ALA A 65 -17.65 -5.08 11.84
CA ALA A 65 -18.57 -4.00 12.23
C ALA A 65 -18.74 -3.89 13.76
N GLU A 66 -18.86 -5.03 14.47
CA GLU A 66 -18.95 -5.10 15.92
C GLU A 66 -17.70 -4.60 16.65
N LYS A 67 -16.54 -4.75 16.02
CA LYS A 67 -15.23 -4.37 16.60
C LYS A 67 -14.79 -2.95 16.24
N GLN A 68 -15.67 -2.15 15.60
CA GLN A 68 -15.34 -0.75 15.28
C GLN A 68 -14.97 0.03 16.56
N GLY A 69 -13.85 0.73 16.50
CA GLY A 69 -13.29 1.47 17.66
C GLY A 69 -12.11 0.80 18.34
N ARG A 70 -11.82 -0.48 18.12
CA ARG A 70 -10.57 -1.09 18.59
C ARG A 70 -9.42 -0.69 17.67
N ARG A 71 -8.25 -0.41 18.25
CA ARG A 71 -7.04 -0.02 17.51
C ARG A 71 -6.67 -1.09 16.49
N HIS A 72 -6.80 -0.78 15.22
CA HIS A 72 -6.28 -1.63 14.15
C HIS A 72 -4.83 -1.27 13.86
N THR A 73 -4.04 -2.27 13.52
CA THR A 73 -2.65 -2.06 13.09
C THR A 73 -2.62 -1.20 11.83
N ARG A 74 -2.03 -0.02 11.90
CA ARG A 74 -1.84 0.83 10.71
C ARG A 74 -0.91 0.12 9.73
N PHE A 75 -1.40 -0.08 8.51
CA PHE A 75 -0.60 -0.68 7.45
C PHE A 75 0.59 0.21 7.04
N THR A 76 0.39 1.53 6.96
CA THR A 76 1.34 2.50 6.41
C THR A 76 1.97 3.42 7.44
N GLY A 77 2.00 3.09 8.70
CA GLY A 77 2.55 3.92 9.75
C GLY A 77 4.07 3.83 9.85
N GLY A 78 4.82 4.72 9.21
CA GLY A 78 6.25 4.89 9.39
C GLY A 78 6.72 6.25 8.91
N PRO A 79 7.82 6.80 9.45
CA PRO A 79 8.35 8.10 9.02
C PRO A 79 8.78 8.06 7.56
N PRO A 80 8.71 9.19 6.83
CA PRO A 80 8.89 9.29 5.38
C PRO A 80 10.31 9.02 4.88
N ARG A 81 11.25 8.73 5.75
CA ARG A 81 12.67 8.71 5.41
C ARG A 81 13.10 7.58 4.48
N ARG A 82 12.35 6.47 4.38
CA ARG A 82 12.62 5.39 3.43
C ARG A 82 11.33 4.65 3.10
N ILE A 83 10.81 4.85 1.91
CA ILE A 83 9.70 4.05 1.42
C ILE A 83 10.23 2.68 1.07
N ARG A 84 9.70 1.65 1.73
CA ARG A 84 10.12 0.26 1.57
C ARG A 84 8.95 -0.57 1.13
N ASN A 85 9.13 -1.28 0.03
CA ASN A 85 8.24 -2.35 -0.36
C ASN A 85 8.65 -3.62 0.39
N LEU A 86 7.73 -4.26 1.10
CA LEU A 86 7.99 -5.52 1.79
C LEU A 86 7.50 -6.66 0.92
N SER A 87 8.41 -7.55 0.53
CA SER A 87 8.09 -8.68 -0.34
C SER A 87 8.29 -10.01 0.38
N VAL A 88 7.35 -10.94 0.18
CA VAL A 88 7.45 -12.37 0.53
C VAL A 88 7.62 -13.24 -0.72
N GLY A 89 7.92 -12.61 -1.86
CA GLY A 89 8.18 -13.31 -3.12
C GLY A 89 6.94 -13.57 -3.98
N MET A 90 5.95 -12.69 -3.94
CA MET A 90 4.82 -12.74 -4.88
C MET A 90 5.26 -12.42 -6.31
N PRO A 91 4.57 -12.96 -7.33
CA PRO A 91 4.83 -12.67 -8.73
C PRO A 91 4.77 -11.17 -9.04
N ALA A 92 5.57 -10.71 -9.99
CA ALA A 92 5.54 -9.33 -10.45
C ALA A 92 4.32 -9.08 -11.34
N THR A 93 3.66 -7.94 -11.14
CA THR A 93 2.57 -7.43 -11.99
C THR A 93 2.96 -6.10 -12.57
N GLN A 94 2.22 -5.63 -13.57
CA GLN A 94 2.45 -4.28 -14.13
C GLN A 94 2.42 -3.22 -13.03
N ARG A 95 1.46 -3.32 -12.08
CA ARG A 95 1.35 -2.37 -10.97
C ARG A 95 2.55 -2.43 -10.03
N SER A 96 2.91 -3.62 -9.55
CA SER A 96 4.06 -3.74 -8.64
C SER A 96 5.36 -3.25 -9.28
N ASN A 97 5.51 -3.48 -10.59
CA ASN A 97 6.68 -3.01 -11.33
C ASN A 97 6.70 -1.47 -11.43
N THR A 98 5.55 -0.82 -11.70
CA THR A 98 5.42 0.64 -11.69
C THR A 98 5.79 1.22 -10.32
N VAL A 99 5.26 0.64 -9.22
CA VAL A 99 5.57 1.08 -7.85
C VAL A 99 7.06 0.92 -7.51
N ASN A 100 7.69 -0.16 -7.99
CA ASN A 100 9.13 -0.38 -7.79
C ASN A 100 9.99 0.60 -8.58
N ALA A 101 9.54 1.03 -9.74
CA ALA A 101 10.25 1.96 -10.61
C ALA A 101 10.07 3.44 -10.18
N ASP A 102 9.06 3.73 -9.36
CA ASP A 102 8.76 5.11 -8.92
C ASP A 102 9.92 5.70 -8.12
N THR A 103 10.34 6.90 -8.51
CA THR A 103 11.42 7.68 -7.90
C THR A 103 10.93 8.96 -7.20
N GLY A 104 9.62 9.18 -7.13
CA GLY A 104 9.01 10.35 -6.50
C GLY A 104 9.45 10.54 -5.04
N VAL A 105 9.48 11.78 -4.57
CA VAL A 105 9.93 12.13 -3.22
C VAL A 105 8.76 12.20 -2.23
N VAL A 106 7.57 12.56 -2.70
CA VAL A 106 6.39 12.84 -1.87
C VAL A 106 5.21 11.99 -2.34
N PHE A 107 4.44 11.47 -1.39
CA PHE A 107 3.22 10.70 -1.65
C PHE A 107 3.41 9.44 -2.50
N ARG A 108 4.57 8.82 -2.40
CA ARG A 108 4.86 7.58 -3.12
C ARG A 108 3.95 6.46 -2.65
N GLU A 109 3.49 5.69 -3.60
CA GLU A 109 2.87 4.41 -3.32
C GLU A 109 3.94 3.38 -2.90
N SER A 110 3.56 2.51 -1.99
CA SER A 110 4.35 1.37 -1.57
C SER A 110 3.44 0.17 -1.35
N TYR A 111 4.02 -1.01 -1.21
CA TYR A 111 3.25 -2.19 -0.87
C TYR A 111 3.88 -3.01 0.24
N LYS A 112 3.04 -3.84 0.85
CA LYS A 112 3.45 -4.90 1.75
C LYS A 112 2.77 -6.20 1.36
N GLU A 113 3.58 -7.26 1.30
CA GLU A 113 3.09 -8.60 1.03
C GLU A 113 2.94 -9.38 2.33
N PHE A 114 1.90 -10.21 2.37
CA PHE A 114 1.53 -11.05 3.51
C PHE A 114 1.22 -12.45 3.04
N VAL A 115 1.55 -13.43 3.87
CA VAL A 115 1.03 -14.80 3.77
C VAL A 115 -0.15 -14.90 4.72
N VAL A 116 -1.28 -15.41 4.25
CA VAL A 116 -2.53 -15.53 5.01
C VAL A 116 -3.11 -16.95 4.91
N PRO A 117 -3.85 -17.42 5.91
CA PRO A 117 -4.58 -18.68 5.78
C PRO A 117 -5.61 -18.60 4.66
N ALA A 118 -5.65 -19.61 3.81
CA ALA A 118 -6.68 -19.75 2.80
C ALA A 118 -7.98 -20.33 3.40
N GLY A 119 -9.12 -20.09 2.73
CA GLY A 119 -10.43 -20.56 3.17
C GLY A 119 -11.01 -19.86 4.40
N LYS A 120 -10.29 -18.86 4.96
CA LYS A 120 -10.79 -18.05 6.07
C LYS A 120 -11.02 -16.62 5.60
N ALA A 121 -12.19 -16.08 5.92
CA ALA A 121 -12.52 -14.71 5.58
C ALA A 121 -11.56 -13.72 6.26
N LEU A 122 -11.20 -12.66 5.55
CA LEU A 122 -10.53 -11.50 6.09
C LEU A 122 -11.22 -10.24 5.58
N VAL A 123 -11.14 -9.16 6.35
CA VAL A 123 -11.69 -7.86 5.94
C VAL A 123 -10.55 -6.91 5.60
N LEU A 124 -10.72 -6.25 4.47
CA LEU A 124 -9.87 -5.19 3.96
C LEU A 124 -10.60 -3.86 4.18
N ASP A 125 -10.11 -3.06 5.11
CA ASP A 125 -10.72 -1.80 5.56
C ASP A 125 -9.88 -0.64 5.04
N GLY A 126 -10.36 0.03 4.00
CA GLY A 126 -9.75 1.20 3.38
C GLY A 126 -10.31 2.49 3.94
N ALA A 127 -9.43 3.39 4.36
CA ALA A 127 -9.82 4.68 4.89
C ALA A 127 -8.89 5.79 4.43
N PHE A 128 -9.49 6.95 4.23
CA PHE A 128 -8.82 8.22 3.98
C PHE A 128 -9.36 9.29 4.90
N SER A 129 -8.47 10.14 5.38
CA SER A 129 -8.85 11.35 6.11
C SER A 129 -7.87 12.46 5.76
N THR A 130 -8.40 13.61 5.36
CA THR A 130 -7.62 14.85 5.28
C THR A 130 -8.39 15.94 6.01
N GLU A 131 -7.66 16.75 6.74
CA GLU A 131 -8.17 17.86 7.50
C GLU A 131 -7.43 19.13 7.06
N THR A 132 -8.19 20.14 6.67
CA THR A 132 -7.71 21.48 6.39
C THR A 132 -8.37 22.43 7.41
N THR A 133 -7.93 23.68 7.46
CA THR A 133 -8.51 24.68 8.38
C THR A 133 -10.02 24.90 8.20
N SER A 134 -10.58 24.53 7.04
CA SER A 134 -11.99 24.77 6.70
C SER A 134 -12.79 23.52 6.35
N GLN A 135 -12.13 22.38 6.10
CA GLN A 135 -12.81 21.18 5.62
C GLN A 135 -12.16 19.90 6.17
N VAL A 136 -13.01 18.95 6.50
CA VAL A 136 -12.61 17.57 6.81
C VAL A 136 -13.20 16.66 5.75
N ASN A 137 -12.34 16.06 4.94
CA ASN A 137 -12.74 15.07 3.95
C ASN A 137 -12.37 13.68 4.46
N ARG A 138 -13.38 12.83 4.58
CA ARG A 138 -13.21 11.44 5.02
C ARG A 138 -13.94 10.51 4.06
N CYS A 139 -13.31 9.39 3.79
CA CYS A 139 -13.96 8.31 3.08
C CYS A 139 -13.46 6.98 3.60
N ARG A 140 -14.38 6.04 3.82
CA ARG A 140 -14.06 4.70 4.30
C ARG A 140 -14.91 3.68 3.58
N THR A 141 -14.30 2.57 3.24
CA THR A 141 -14.97 1.41 2.63
C THR A 141 -14.31 0.14 3.14
N ALA A 142 -15.04 -0.96 3.16
CA ALA A 142 -14.49 -2.24 3.54
C ALA A 142 -15.05 -3.36 2.66
N ALA A 143 -14.21 -4.36 2.41
CA ALA A 143 -14.60 -5.54 1.66
C ALA A 143 -14.07 -6.80 2.35
N SER A 144 -14.85 -7.86 2.33
CA SER A 144 -14.46 -9.19 2.76
C SER A 144 -13.95 -9.99 1.57
N LEU A 145 -12.83 -10.68 1.78
CA LEU A 145 -12.23 -11.63 0.86
C LEU A 145 -12.06 -12.96 1.57
N THR A 146 -12.39 -14.07 0.91
CA THR A 146 -12.01 -15.41 1.33
C THR A 146 -10.92 -15.92 0.38
N PRO A 147 -9.63 -15.80 0.75
CA PRO A 147 -8.54 -16.19 -0.13
C PRO A 147 -8.58 -17.69 -0.42
N GLN A 148 -8.31 -18.07 -1.66
CA GLN A 148 -8.22 -19.47 -2.04
C GLN A 148 -6.78 -20.00 -1.91
N PRO A 149 -6.60 -21.31 -1.64
CA PRO A 149 -5.28 -21.91 -1.54
C PRO A 149 -4.44 -21.68 -2.80
N GLY A 150 -3.19 -21.33 -2.62
CA GLY A 150 -2.23 -21.15 -3.70
C GLY A 150 -2.40 -19.87 -4.53
N LYS A 151 -3.38 -19.03 -4.22
CA LYS A 151 -3.67 -17.82 -4.98
C LYS A 151 -2.94 -16.59 -4.42
N ASP A 152 -2.64 -15.67 -5.31
CA ASP A 152 -2.03 -14.39 -5.02
C ASP A 152 -3.00 -13.26 -5.37
N TYR A 153 -3.10 -12.26 -4.51
CA TYR A 153 -4.02 -11.14 -4.68
C TYR A 153 -3.33 -9.80 -4.51
N GLU A 154 -3.78 -8.80 -5.26
CA GLU A 154 -3.43 -7.41 -5.05
C GLU A 154 -4.63 -6.62 -4.54
N VAL A 155 -4.39 -5.78 -3.55
CA VAL A 155 -5.39 -4.95 -2.87
C VAL A 155 -5.05 -3.49 -3.04
N GLN A 156 -6.00 -2.73 -3.54
CA GLN A 156 -5.86 -1.30 -3.77
C GLN A 156 -7.02 -0.53 -3.14
N TYR A 157 -6.70 0.56 -2.47
CA TYR A 157 -7.66 1.59 -2.13
C TYR A 157 -7.61 2.70 -3.17
N SER A 158 -8.75 3.14 -3.64
CA SER A 158 -8.87 4.23 -4.60
C SER A 158 -9.92 5.24 -4.17
N ARG A 159 -9.78 6.47 -4.66
CA ARG A 159 -10.74 7.55 -4.46
C ARG A 159 -11.16 8.10 -5.82
N SER A 160 -12.45 8.34 -5.98
CA SER A 160 -13.04 8.90 -7.19
C SER A 160 -14.16 9.85 -6.80
N GLY A 161 -14.00 11.16 -7.08
CA GLY A 161 -14.97 12.16 -6.66
C GLY A 161 -15.21 12.14 -5.16
N GLU A 162 -16.47 11.95 -4.74
CA GLU A 162 -16.86 11.85 -3.33
C GLU A 162 -16.80 10.42 -2.77
N GLY A 163 -16.50 9.43 -3.61
CA GLY A 163 -16.47 8.03 -3.23
C GLY A 163 -15.07 7.47 -3.02
N CYS A 164 -15.03 6.32 -2.36
CA CYS A 164 -13.82 5.51 -2.26
C CYS A 164 -14.15 4.03 -2.38
N ASP A 165 -13.15 3.27 -2.78
CA ASP A 165 -13.28 1.86 -3.07
C ASP A 165 -12.06 1.05 -2.62
N VAL A 166 -12.29 -0.21 -2.26
CA VAL A 166 -11.26 -1.23 -2.08
C VAL A 166 -11.42 -2.27 -3.16
N ALA A 167 -10.55 -2.23 -4.15
CA ALA A 167 -10.51 -3.22 -5.21
C ALA A 167 -9.55 -4.35 -4.86
N VAL A 168 -9.93 -5.58 -5.19
CA VAL A 168 -9.08 -6.77 -5.09
C VAL A 168 -9.02 -7.45 -6.43
N VAL A 169 -7.81 -7.75 -6.88
CA VAL A 169 -7.57 -8.53 -8.09
C VAL A 169 -6.75 -9.76 -7.77
N GLU A 170 -7.02 -10.85 -8.46
CA GLU A 170 -6.20 -12.07 -8.43
C GLU A 170 -5.06 -11.92 -9.42
N ILE A 171 -3.85 -12.33 -9.03
CA ILE A 171 -2.71 -12.47 -9.93
C ILE A 171 -2.86 -13.81 -10.65
N LEU A 172 -3.04 -13.74 -11.96
CA LEU A 172 -3.27 -14.92 -12.79
C LEU A 172 -1.95 -15.58 -13.19
N PRO A 173 -1.97 -16.86 -13.60
CA PRO A 173 -0.81 -17.51 -14.17
C PRO A 173 -0.27 -16.72 -15.36
N GLN A 174 1.03 -16.67 -15.50
CA GLN A 174 1.70 -16.03 -16.61
C GLN A 174 1.47 -16.83 -17.90
N ALA A 175 1.09 -16.15 -18.97
CA ALA A 175 0.97 -16.75 -20.29
C ALA A 175 2.22 -16.50 -21.14
N GLU A 176 2.72 -15.26 -21.14
CA GLU A 176 3.93 -14.83 -21.85
C GLU A 176 4.57 -13.63 -21.13
N GLY A 177 5.90 -13.50 -21.20
CA GLY A 177 6.66 -12.38 -20.64
C GLY A 177 6.96 -12.50 -19.13
N ASP A 178 7.48 -11.43 -18.51
CA ASP A 178 7.96 -11.42 -17.14
C ASP A 178 6.93 -10.95 -16.11
N LEU A 179 5.79 -10.41 -16.57
CA LEU A 179 4.76 -9.85 -15.72
C LEU A 179 3.50 -10.70 -15.73
N HIS A 180 2.94 -10.94 -14.57
CA HIS A 180 1.69 -11.68 -14.42
C HIS A 180 0.48 -10.77 -14.66
N PRO A 181 -0.51 -11.20 -15.45
CA PRO A 181 -1.77 -10.50 -15.60
C PRO A 181 -2.60 -10.57 -14.31
N THR A 182 -3.58 -9.68 -14.20
CA THR A 182 -4.51 -9.66 -13.07
C THR A 182 -5.94 -9.74 -13.56
N GLY A 183 -6.81 -10.34 -12.75
CA GLY A 183 -8.24 -10.45 -13.01
C GLY A 183 -9.04 -10.11 -11.75
N PRO A 184 -10.37 -9.87 -11.85
CA PRO A 184 -11.19 -9.54 -10.70
C PRO A 184 -11.21 -10.71 -9.70
N ALA A 185 -11.08 -10.39 -8.40
CA ALA A 185 -11.29 -11.34 -7.33
C ALA A 185 -12.72 -11.22 -6.78
N PRO A 186 -13.36 -12.34 -6.35
CA PRO A 186 -14.67 -12.28 -5.72
C PRO A 186 -14.54 -11.68 -4.31
N ILE A 187 -15.12 -10.49 -4.13
CA ILE A 187 -15.20 -9.80 -2.84
C ILE A 187 -16.65 -9.50 -2.50
N GLN A 188 -16.92 -9.30 -1.21
CA GLN A 188 -18.19 -8.80 -0.70
C GLN A 188 -17.96 -7.50 0.04
N TYR A 189 -18.61 -6.42 -0.37
CA TYR A 189 -18.55 -5.16 0.36
C TYR A 189 -19.27 -5.28 1.71
N CYS A 190 -18.63 -4.77 2.74
CA CYS A 190 -19.21 -4.76 4.08
C CYS A 190 -20.12 -3.54 4.25
N PRO A 191 -21.32 -3.72 4.83
CA PRO A 191 -22.13 -2.59 5.23
C PRO A 191 -21.38 -1.69 6.20
N MET A 192 -21.32 -0.38 5.91
CA MET A 192 -20.63 0.57 6.76
C MET A 192 -21.48 0.89 8.00
N PRO A 193 -20.95 0.76 9.23
CA PRO A 193 -21.66 1.16 10.43
C PRO A 193 -21.99 2.66 10.42
N ALA A 194 -23.16 3.05 10.92
CA ALA A 194 -23.59 4.44 10.96
C ALA A 194 -22.64 5.39 11.71
N THR A 195 -21.77 4.84 12.57
CA THR A 195 -20.79 5.58 13.39
C THR A 195 -19.38 5.59 12.80
N SER A 196 -19.21 5.21 11.54
CA SER A 196 -17.87 5.02 10.91
C SER A 196 -17.23 6.29 10.35
N TYR A 197 -17.76 7.48 10.66
CA TYR A 197 -17.25 8.78 10.19
C TYR A 197 -16.70 9.63 11.33
#